data_1f905f3a8fb7e6873fe35649fbb0bc54
#
_entry.id   1f905f3a8fb7e6873fe35649fbb0bc54
#
_cell.length_a   1.000
_cell.length_b   1.000
_cell.length_c   1.000
_cell.angle_alpha   90.00
_cell.angle_beta   90.00
_cell.angle_gamma   90.00
#
_symmetry.space_group_name_H-M   'P 1'
#
loop_
_entity.id
_entity.type
_entity.pdbx_description
1 polymer ?
#
loop_
_entity_poly.entity_id
_entity_poly.type
_entity_poly.pdbx_seq_one_letter_code
_entity_poly.pdbx_strand_id
1 'polypeptide(L)'
;MKDNQPILEVDRIIHEPARLLIVTILYTAEKADFLFLLNETGLTRGNLSTHLTKLEAAGYVNIEKSFRGKIPQTLCSLTSSGQEAFEKYRKQINQFLKRT
;
A
#
# COMPACT_ATOMS: atom_id res chain seq x y z
N MET A 1 -18.38 -24.88 4.38
CA MET A 1 -18.20 -24.40 4.44
C MET A 1 -18.04 -23.93 3.97
N LYS A 2 -18.13 -23.75 3.96
CA LYS A 2 -17.97 -23.19 3.69
C LYS A 2 -17.36 -22.56 3.44
N ASP A 3 -17.27 -22.80 3.28
CA ASP A 3 -16.90 -22.11 3.14
C ASP A 3 -16.36 -21.04 3.03
N ASN A 4 -16.52 -21.17 3.55
CA ASN A 4 -16.14 -19.79 3.55
C ASN A 4 -14.63 -19.66 3.67
N GLN A 5 -13.98 -19.14 2.64
CA GLN A 5 -12.52 -19.01 2.59
C GLN A 5 -12.16 -17.53 2.57
N PRO A 6 -12.15 -16.85 3.74
CA PRO A 6 -11.88 -15.40 3.78
C PRO A 6 -10.58 -15.02 3.11
N ILE A 7 -9.57 -15.88 3.20
CA ILE A 7 -8.26 -15.61 2.60
C ILE A 7 -8.33 -15.56 1.07
N LEU A 8 -9.31 -16.23 0.47
CA LEU A 8 -9.45 -16.20 -0.98
C LEU A 8 -10.16 -14.95 -1.47
N GLU A 9 -10.75 -14.19 -0.54
CA GLU A 9 -11.47 -12.97 -0.87
C GLU A 9 -10.70 -11.71 -0.52
N VAL A 10 -9.44 -11.84 -0.08
CA VAL A 10 -8.64 -10.68 0.26
C VAL A 10 -8.36 -9.84 -0.98
N ASP A 11 -8.14 -8.57 -0.74
CA ASP A 11 -7.83 -7.61 -1.78
C ASP A 11 -6.51 -7.96 -2.46
N ARG A 12 -6.56 -8.28 -3.74
CA ARG A 12 -5.38 -8.73 -4.48
C ARG A 12 -4.45 -7.60 -4.88
N ILE A 13 -4.92 -6.38 -4.83
CA ILE A 13 -4.05 -5.22 -5.02
C ILE A 13 -3.11 -5.11 -3.81
N ILE A 14 -3.65 -5.28 -2.60
CA ILE A 14 -2.87 -5.20 -1.37
C ILE A 14 -2.11 -6.51 -1.10
N HIS A 15 -2.71 -7.64 -1.44
CA HIS A 15 -2.12 -8.95 -1.16
C HIS A 15 -1.02 -9.29 -2.17
N GLU A 16 0.03 -8.51 -2.12
CA GLU A 16 1.23 -8.68 -2.93
C GLU A 16 2.37 -8.07 -2.10
N PRO A 17 3.50 -8.77 -1.94
CA PRO A 17 4.50 -8.37 -0.94
C PRO A 17 4.97 -6.93 -1.03
N ALA A 18 5.28 -6.45 -2.22
CA ALA A 18 5.79 -5.08 -2.37
C ALA A 18 4.70 -4.05 -2.07
N ARG A 19 3.49 -4.27 -2.59
CA ARG A 19 2.39 -3.33 -2.37
C ARG A 19 1.92 -3.37 -0.92
N LEU A 20 1.91 -4.55 -0.31
CA LEU A 20 1.57 -4.66 1.12
C LEU A 20 2.55 -3.84 1.97
N LEU A 21 3.83 -3.94 1.66
CA LEU A 21 4.84 -3.18 2.39
C LEU A 21 4.63 -1.67 2.21
N ILE A 22 4.40 -1.22 0.97
CA ILE A 22 4.14 0.19 0.68
C ILE A 22 2.93 0.69 1.46
N VAL A 23 1.82 -0.04 1.39
CA VAL A 23 0.57 0.36 2.06
C VAL A 23 0.76 0.39 3.56
N THR A 24 1.49 -0.57 4.13
CA THR A 24 1.76 -0.60 5.57
C THR A 24 2.54 0.63 6.00
N ILE A 25 3.56 1.02 5.23
CA ILE A 25 4.33 2.22 5.54
C ILE A 25 3.43 3.45 5.49
N LEU A 26 2.62 3.57 4.43
CA LEU A 26 1.75 4.74 4.26
C LEU A 26 0.61 4.77 5.27
N TYR A 27 0.24 3.63 5.83
CA TYR A 27 -0.78 3.58 6.86
C TYR A 27 -0.30 4.23 8.17
N THR A 28 0.98 4.10 8.47
CA THR A 28 1.56 4.66 9.70
C THR A 28 2.11 6.07 9.49
N ALA A 29 2.62 6.36 8.29
CA ALA A 29 3.14 7.69 7.95
C ALA A 29 2.10 8.39 7.10
N GLU A 30 1.65 9.58 7.51
CA GLU A 30 0.61 10.30 6.75
C GLU A 30 1.01 10.54 5.32
N LYS A 31 2.26 10.95 5.11
CA LYS A 31 2.83 11.14 3.78
C LYS A 31 4.26 10.63 3.78
N ALA A 32 4.68 10.11 2.65
CA ALA A 32 6.04 9.65 2.47
C ALA A 32 6.48 10.03 1.06
N ASP A 33 7.71 10.53 0.92
CA ASP A 33 8.20 10.81 -0.42
C ASP A 33 8.78 9.56 -1.05
N PHE A 34 8.99 9.65 -2.36
CA PHE A 34 9.44 8.51 -3.16
C PHE A 34 10.77 7.96 -2.64
N LEU A 35 11.70 8.84 -2.27
CA LEU A 35 13.03 8.41 -1.80
C LEU A 35 12.94 7.67 -0.47
N PHE A 36 12.07 8.13 0.42
CA PHE A 36 11.84 7.44 1.68
C PHE A 36 11.30 6.03 1.43
N LEU A 37 10.30 5.92 0.54
CA LEU A 37 9.73 4.62 0.19
C LEU A 37 10.77 3.72 -0.47
N LEU A 38 11.58 4.28 -1.34
CA LEU A 38 12.64 3.53 -2.01
C LEU A 38 13.61 2.92 -0.99
N ASN A 39 14.01 3.74 -0.02
CA ASN A 39 14.92 3.33 1.05
C ASN A 39 14.31 2.25 1.94
N GLU A 40 13.05 2.47 2.36
CA GLU A 40 12.39 1.57 3.29
C GLU A 40 12.02 0.24 2.67
N THR A 41 11.68 0.23 1.40
CA THR A 41 11.23 -1.00 0.74
C THR A 41 12.37 -1.81 0.14
N GLY A 42 13.48 -1.15 -0.20
CA GLY A 42 14.57 -1.80 -0.90
C GLY A 42 14.25 -2.16 -2.35
N LEU A 43 13.14 -1.66 -2.89
CA LEU A 43 12.78 -1.90 -4.27
C LEU A 43 13.65 -1.07 -5.21
N THR A 44 13.69 -1.48 -6.48
CA THR A 44 14.27 -0.63 -7.51
C THR A 44 13.32 0.52 -7.81
N ARG A 45 13.83 1.60 -8.41
CA ARG A 45 12.99 2.74 -8.79
C ARG A 45 11.86 2.32 -9.72
N GLY A 46 12.18 1.48 -10.70
CA GLY A 46 11.18 1.00 -11.65
C GLY A 46 10.09 0.18 -10.98
N ASN A 47 10.47 -0.74 -10.08
CA ASN A 47 9.50 -1.57 -9.38
C ASN A 47 8.63 -0.75 -8.45
N LEU A 48 9.23 0.19 -7.72
CA LEU A 48 8.46 1.07 -6.84
C LEU A 48 7.45 1.89 -7.64
N SER A 49 7.89 2.49 -8.76
CA SER A 49 6.99 3.25 -9.63
C SER A 49 5.84 2.40 -10.14
N THR A 50 6.13 1.18 -10.58
CA THR A 50 5.10 0.28 -11.10
C THR A 50 4.05 -0.05 -10.03
N HIS A 51 4.50 -0.37 -8.83
CA HIS A 51 3.59 -0.70 -7.73
C HIS A 51 2.77 0.50 -7.28
N LEU A 52 3.40 1.68 -7.19
CA LEU A 52 2.68 2.90 -6.85
C LEU A 52 1.61 3.23 -7.90
N THR A 53 1.92 3.04 -9.19
CA THR A 53 0.95 3.27 -10.26
C THR A 53 -0.25 2.33 -10.12
N LYS A 54 -0.01 1.06 -9.80
CA LYS A 54 -1.10 0.11 -9.58
C LYS A 54 -1.96 0.48 -8.39
N LEU A 55 -1.34 0.94 -7.31
CA LEU A 55 -2.07 1.37 -6.12
C LEU A 55 -2.88 2.63 -6.41
N GLU A 56 -2.32 3.55 -7.18
CA GLU A 56 -3.02 4.76 -7.58
C GLU A 56 -4.22 4.44 -8.47
N ALA A 57 -4.03 3.54 -9.43
CA ALA A 57 -5.11 3.12 -10.34
C ALA A 57 -6.25 2.45 -9.59
N ALA A 58 -5.95 1.75 -8.50
CA ALA A 58 -6.97 1.13 -7.66
C ALA A 58 -7.67 2.15 -6.75
N GLY A 59 -7.20 3.39 -6.72
CA GLY A 59 -7.78 4.43 -5.88
C GLY A 59 -7.29 4.39 -4.44
N TYR A 60 -6.21 3.66 -4.16
CA TYR A 60 -5.74 3.48 -2.78
C TYR A 60 -4.64 4.44 -2.38
N VAL A 61 -3.91 4.99 -3.32
CA VAL A 61 -2.80 5.89 -3.06
C VAL A 61 -2.97 7.14 -3.88
N ASN A 62 -2.69 8.28 -3.25
CA ASN A 62 -2.62 9.57 -3.91
C ASN A 62 -1.14 9.91 -4.11
N ILE A 63 -0.78 10.29 -5.32
CA ILE A 63 0.58 10.65 -5.68
C ILE A 63 0.56 12.10 -6.14
N GLU A 64 1.33 12.96 -5.47
CA GLU A 64 1.38 14.35 -5.85
C GLU A 64 2.82 14.82 -6.05
N LYS A 65 3.01 15.64 -7.07
CA LYS A 65 4.29 16.29 -7.31
C LYS A 65 4.36 17.52 -6.44
N SER A 66 5.52 17.74 -5.82
CA SER A 66 5.72 18.81 -4.88
C SER A 66 7.16 19.29 -4.97
N PHE A 67 7.50 20.27 -4.15
CA PHE A 67 8.86 20.77 -4.05
C PHE A 67 9.24 20.85 -2.58
N ARG A 68 10.50 20.53 -2.32
CA ARG A 68 11.13 20.77 -1.03
C ARG A 68 12.18 21.85 -1.31
N GLY A 69 11.81 23.11 -1.08
CA GLY A 69 12.59 24.22 -1.57
C GLY A 69 12.57 24.24 -3.09
N LYS A 70 13.72 24.09 -3.72
CA LYS A 70 13.84 24.04 -5.18
C LYS A 70 13.93 22.61 -5.71
N ILE A 71 13.91 21.63 -4.82
CA ILE A 71 14.10 20.23 -5.21
C ILE A 71 12.73 19.58 -5.44
N PRO A 72 12.48 19.04 -6.65
CA PRO A 72 11.24 18.32 -6.89
C PRO A 72 11.16 17.08 -6.03
N GLN A 73 9.96 16.78 -5.52
CA GLN A 73 9.73 15.54 -4.78
C GLN A 73 8.36 15.00 -5.14
N THR A 74 8.20 13.70 -4.94
CA THR A 74 6.92 13.01 -5.14
C THR A 74 6.44 12.54 -3.79
N LEU A 75 5.26 13.00 -3.38
CA LEU A 75 4.67 12.63 -2.09
C LEU A 75 3.55 11.63 -2.31
N CYS A 76 3.53 10.60 -1.49
CA CYS A 76 2.53 9.53 -1.54
C CYS A 76 1.78 9.46 -0.22
N SER A 77 0.49 9.18 -0.30
CA SER A 77 -0.35 9.01 0.89
C SER A 77 -1.48 8.05 0.57
N LEU A 78 -2.03 7.40 1.60
CA LEU A 78 -3.21 6.58 1.40
C LEU A 78 -4.44 7.47 1.26
N THR A 79 -5.34 7.07 0.36
CA THR A 79 -6.68 7.67 0.30
C THR A 79 -7.55 7.06 1.41
N SER A 80 -8.75 7.61 1.61
CA SER A 80 -9.71 6.99 2.52
C SER A 80 -10.03 5.56 2.09
N SER A 81 -10.18 5.33 0.79
CA SER A 81 -10.41 3.98 0.25
C SER A 81 -9.23 3.05 0.55
N GLY A 82 -8.02 3.56 0.43
CA GLY A 82 -6.83 2.76 0.74
C GLY A 82 -6.75 2.39 2.21
N GLN A 83 -7.09 3.33 3.09
CA GLN A 83 -7.10 3.05 4.52
C GLN A 83 -8.13 1.98 4.87
N GLU A 84 -9.35 2.12 4.33
CA GLU A 84 -10.42 1.17 4.57
C GLU A 84 -10.07 -0.22 4.03
N ALA A 85 -9.50 -0.26 2.83
CA ALA A 85 -9.11 -1.51 2.21
C ALA A 85 -8.03 -2.21 3.03
N PHE A 86 -7.07 -1.46 3.54
CA PHE A 86 -6.01 -2.03 4.36
C PHE A 86 -6.54 -2.56 5.69
N GLU A 87 -7.45 -1.83 6.33
CA GLU A 87 -8.05 -2.27 7.59
C GLU A 87 -8.86 -3.54 7.41
N LYS A 88 -9.61 -3.63 6.32
CA LYS A 88 -10.35 -4.84 5.99
C LYS A 88 -9.40 -6.01 5.73
N TYR A 89 -8.33 -5.76 4.98
CA TYR A 89 -7.31 -6.77 4.68
C TYR A 89 -6.71 -7.32 5.98
N ARG A 90 -6.33 -6.43 6.91
CA ARG A 90 -5.75 -6.85 8.18
C ARG A 90 -6.69 -7.76 8.96
N LYS A 91 -7.97 -7.41 9.00
CA LYS A 91 -8.96 -8.24 9.70
C LYS A 91 -9.06 -9.61 9.08
N GLN A 92 -9.09 -9.68 7.76
CA GLN A 92 -9.18 -10.95 7.06
C GLN A 92 -7.97 -11.85 7.33
N ILE A 93 -6.78 -11.27 7.26
CA ILE A 93 -5.55 -12.02 7.52
C ILE A 93 -5.50 -12.47 8.97
N ASN A 94 -5.85 -11.61 9.92
CA ASN A 94 -5.85 -11.95 11.33
C ASN A 94 -6.82 -13.08 11.62
N GLN A 95 -8.01 -13.05 11.03
CA GLN A 95 -9.00 -14.11 11.19
C GLN A 95 -8.47 -15.43 10.64
N PHE A 96 -7.83 -15.39 9.49
CA PHE A 96 -7.25 -16.59 8.90
C PHE A 96 -6.16 -17.16 9.79
N LEU A 97 -5.26 -16.33 10.28
CA LEU A 97 -4.15 -16.79 11.11
C LEU A 97 -4.63 -17.36 12.45
N LYS A 98 -5.71 -16.84 12.99
CA LYS A 98 -6.26 -17.34 14.24
C LYS A 98 -6.86 -18.75 14.13
N ARG A 99 -7.13 -19.19 12.91
CA ARG A 99 -7.69 -20.53 12.69
C ARG A 99 -6.60 -21.59 12.66
N THR A 100 -5.38 -21.20 12.59
CA THR A 100 -4.24 -22.12 12.58
C THR A 100 -3.58 -22.22 13.96
#